data_e57b7958e59861a87a5f3ee5cf2661d8
#
_entry.id   e57b7958e59861a87a5f3ee5cf2661d8
#
_cell.length_a   1.000
_cell.length_b   1.000
_cell.length_c   1.000
_cell.angle_alpha   90.00
_cell.angle_beta   90.00
_cell.angle_gamma   90.00
#
_symmetry.space_group_name_H-M   'P 1'
#
loop_
_entity.id
_entity.type
_entity.pdbx_description
1 polymer ?
#
loop_
_entity_poly.entity_id
_entity_poly.type
_entity_poly.pdbx_seq_one_letter_code
_entity_poly.pdbx_strand_id
1 'polypeptide(L)'
;MNGFNATSNGSEKIFRVALFGPQVTTWTADSLSSLQLALNKDDNLEFLKHTLASISSIWPLLEKEFGQHAFPGDKKLEGLEAFSTGAEALDPQTLTNTELAPLTIVSQVVEFFQQTNSPSNRHGLDEFDVAQGFCIGFLSAAALASATDRAGFETNVSNAVRLATCAGVVVDAHESSLETRNRTIALCVRLKKAADRELVEMCLDRFPRVRKRRVMSLPCQPIVTLTLGLHILHYG
;
A
#
# COMPACT_ATOMS: atom_id res chain seq x y z
N MET A 1 -12.96 -55.85 -27.91
CA MET A 1 -12.46 -54.46 -28.07
C MET A 1 -13.37 -53.58 -27.26
N ASN A 2 -12.97 -53.28 -26.03
CA ASN A 2 -13.73 -52.41 -25.10
C ASN A 2 -13.16 -51.02 -25.17
N GLY A 3 -13.93 -50.10 -25.78
CA GLY A 3 -13.58 -48.69 -25.83
C GLY A 3 -13.74 -48.05 -24.45
N PHE A 4 -12.65 -47.58 -23.87
CA PHE A 4 -12.65 -46.70 -22.71
C PHE A 4 -13.01 -45.28 -23.18
N ASN A 5 -14.26 -44.89 -23.02
CA ASN A 5 -14.67 -43.51 -23.08
C ASN A 5 -14.41 -42.88 -21.71
N ALA A 6 -13.22 -42.32 -21.54
CA ALA A 6 -12.91 -41.43 -20.44
C ALA A 6 -13.33 -40.01 -20.83
N THR A 7 -14.61 -39.66 -20.57
CA THR A 7 -15.05 -38.28 -20.54
C THR A 7 -14.64 -37.70 -19.20
N SER A 8 -13.41 -37.20 -19.10
CA SER A 8 -13.01 -36.32 -17.99
C SER A 8 -13.56 -34.92 -18.24
N ASN A 9 -14.80 -34.68 -17.82
CA ASN A 9 -15.31 -33.32 -17.59
C ASN A 9 -14.63 -32.77 -16.31
N GLY A 10 -13.32 -32.59 -16.34
CA GLY A 10 -12.61 -31.78 -15.38
C GLY A 10 -12.90 -30.33 -15.70
N SER A 11 -13.88 -29.72 -15.01
CA SER A 11 -13.98 -28.27 -15.00
C SER A 11 -12.63 -27.75 -14.51
N GLU A 12 -11.88 -27.08 -15.39
CA GLU A 12 -10.66 -26.39 -14.97
C GLU A 12 -11.02 -25.42 -13.85
N LYS A 13 -10.49 -25.67 -12.65
CA LYS A 13 -10.69 -24.75 -11.51
C LYS A 13 -9.96 -23.46 -11.82
N ILE A 14 -10.72 -22.41 -12.09
CA ILE A 14 -10.18 -21.06 -12.29
C ILE A 14 -9.63 -20.60 -10.93
N PHE A 15 -8.34 -20.33 -10.86
CA PHE A 15 -7.66 -19.82 -9.67
C PHE A 15 -7.64 -18.30 -9.71
N ARG A 16 -8.27 -17.64 -8.74
CA ARG A 16 -8.40 -16.20 -8.67
C ARG A 16 -7.45 -15.61 -7.63
N VAL A 17 -6.71 -14.60 -8.04
CA VAL A 17 -5.72 -13.92 -7.20
C VAL A 17 -6.03 -12.43 -7.16
N ALA A 18 -6.20 -11.88 -5.95
CA ALA A 18 -6.23 -10.43 -5.74
C ALA A 18 -4.80 -9.92 -5.53
N LEU A 19 -4.37 -8.94 -6.34
CA LEU A 19 -3.03 -8.36 -6.27
C LEU A 19 -3.11 -6.89 -5.85
N PHE A 20 -2.36 -6.53 -4.79
CA PHE A 20 -2.27 -5.18 -4.28
C PHE A 20 -0.85 -4.63 -4.44
N GLY A 21 -0.73 -3.48 -5.08
CA GLY A 21 0.55 -2.86 -5.42
C GLY A 21 1.26 -2.17 -4.25
N PRO A 22 2.46 -1.63 -4.50
CA PRO A 22 3.18 -0.82 -3.53
C PRO A 22 2.52 0.55 -3.34
N GLN A 23 3.09 1.35 -2.42
CA GLN A 23 2.66 2.74 -2.22
C GLN A 23 2.70 3.52 -3.54
N VAL A 24 1.58 4.18 -3.84
CA VAL A 24 1.50 5.12 -4.96
C VAL A 24 2.22 6.40 -4.55
N THR A 25 3.22 6.80 -5.33
CA THR A 25 4.02 8.01 -5.09
C THR A 25 3.80 9.09 -6.12
N THR A 26 3.07 8.76 -7.20
CA THR A 26 2.80 9.67 -8.33
C THR A 26 1.31 9.94 -8.42
N TRP A 27 0.80 10.74 -7.48
CA TRP A 27 -0.57 11.22 -7.54
C TRP A 27 -0.68 12.42 -8.47
N THR A 28 -1.80 12.52 -9.18
CA THR A 28 -2.20 13.70 -9.96
C THR A 28 -3.45 14.32 -9.35
N ALA A 29 -3.71 15.59 -9.65
CA ALA A 29 -4.94 16.23 -9.22
C ALA A 29 -6.19 15.47 -9.71
N ASP A 30 -6.15 14.92 -10.95
CA ASP A 30 -7.24 14.14 -11.52
C ASP A 30 -7.45 12.81 -10.79
N SER A 31 -6.37 12.10 -10.40
CA SER A 31 -6.48 10.84 -9.66
C SER A 31 -7.02 11.06 -8.25
N LEU A 32 -6.60 12.13 -7.56
CA LEU A 32 -7.14 12.51 -6.26
C LEU A 32 -8.62 12.91 -6.37
N SER A 33 -8.96 13.73 -7.36
CA SER A 33 -10.36 14.14 -7.58
C SER A 33 -11.27 12.95 -7.91
N SER A 34 -10.76 12.00 -8.70
CA SER A 34 -11.49 10.76 -9.02
C SER A 34 -11.71 9.89 -7.79
N LEU A 35 -10.69 9.76 -6.93
CA LEU A 35 -10.79 9.04 -5.68
C LEU A 35 -11.79 9.70 -4.72
N GLN A 36 -11.71 11.02 -4.55
CA GLN A 36 -12.63 11.80 -3.72
C GLN A 36 -14.08 11.66 -4.22
N LEU A 37 -14.27 11.70 -5.53
CA LEU A 37 -15.58 11.53 -6.15
C LEU A 37 -16.14 10.13 -5.90
N ALA A 38 -15.31 9.08 -6.01
CA ALA A 38 -15.72 7.71 -5.73
C ALA A 38 -16.18 7.56 -4.29
N LEU A 39 -15.39 8.06 -3.32
CA LEU A 39 -15.72 8.02 -1.88
C LEU A 39 -17.04 8.74 -1.55
N ASN A 40 -17.41 9.78 -2.31
CA ASN A 40 -18.61 10.56 -2.03
C ASN A 40 -19.85 10.13 -2.83
N LYS A 41 -19.71 9.23 -3.81
CA LYS A 41 -20.83 8.78 -4.66
C LYS A 41 -21.21 7.33 -4.47
N ASP A 42 -20.30 6.49 -3.98
CA ASP A 42 -20.55 5.05 -3.85
C ASP A 42 -20.79 4.70 -2.38
N ASP A 43 -22.03 4.39 -2.05
CA ASP A 43 -22.45 3.99 -0.70
C ASP A 43 -21.69 2.75 -0.19
N ASN A 44 -21.20 1.90 -1.10
CA ASN A 44 -20.36 0.75 -0.73
C ASN A 44 -19.01 1.16 -0.16
N LEU A 45 -18.59 2.40 -0.33
CA LEU A 45 -17.32 2.95 0.14
C LEU A 45 -17.48 3.86 1.37
N GLU A 46 -18.71 3.96 1.93
CA GLU A 46 -19.00 4.82 3.08
C GLU A 46 -18.09 4.50 4.29
N PHE A 47 -17.74 3.23 4.49
CA PHE A 47 -16.82 2.83 5.55
C PHE A 47 -15.40 3.42 5.39
N LEU A 48 -14.90 3.57 4.15
CA LEU A 48 -13.62 4.23 3.86
C LEU A 48 -13.69 5.72 4.17
N LYS A 49 -14.78 6.36 3.75
CA LYS A 49 -15.04 7.77 4.05
C LYS A 49 -15.07 8.00 5.56
N HIS A 50 -15.82 7.20 6.31
CA HIS A 50 -15.86 7.26 7.77
C HIS A 50 -14.49 7.00 8.42
N THR A 51 -13.72 6.06 7.87
CA THR A 51 -12.37 5.76 8.36
C THR A 51 -11.46 6.97 8.22
N LEU A 52 -11.44 7.61 7.04
CA LEU A 52 -10.66 8.82 6.81
C LEU A 52 -11.18 10.01 7.63
N ALA A 53 -12.51 10.19 7.72
CA ALA A 53 -13.14 11.28 8.51
C ALA A 53 -12.87 11.19 10.03
N SER A 54 -12.38 10.06 10.50
CA SER A 54 -12.00 9.85 11.91
C SER A 54 -10.51 9.64 12.12
N ILE A 55 -9.69 9.85 11.08
CA ILE A 55 -8.28 9.45 11.10
C ILE A 55 -7.44 10.27 12.08
N SER A 56 -7.79 11.57 12.28
CA SER A 56 -7.11 12.45 13.23
C SER A 56 -7.21 11.98 14.68
N SER A 57 -8.23 11.14 14.99
CA SER A 57 -8.41 10.57 16.32
C SER A 57 -7.23 9.72 16.81
N ILE A 58 -6.36 9.27 15.91
CA ILE A 58 -5.14 8.51 16.27
C ILE A 58 -3.98 9.44 16.69
N TRP A 59 -4.05 10.75 16.35
CA TRP A 59 -2.94 11.68 16.58
C TRP A 59 -2.49 11.79 18.04
N PRO A 60 -3.37 11.89 19.04
CA PRO A 60 -2.94 11.98 20.45
C PRO A 60 -2.10 10.78 20.91
N LEU A 61 -2.33 9.61 20.33
CA LEU A 61 -1.53 8.40 20.63
C LEU A 61 -0.16 8.49 19.98
N LEU A 62 -0.10 8.92 18.72
CA LEU A 62 1.15 9.10 17.97
C LEU A 62 2.02 10.21 18.56
N GLU A 63 1.42 11.34 18.92
CA GLU A 63 2.11 12.46 19.54
C GLU A 63 2.75 12.06 20.89
N LYS A 64 2.08 11.25 21.67
CA LYS A 64 2.62 10.71 22.94
C LYS A 64 3.87 9.85 22.72
N GLU A 65 3.89 9.06 21.65
CA GLU A 65 5.01 8.14 21.35
C GLU A 65 6.20 8.85 20.68
N PHE A 66 5.92 9.82 19.80
CA PHE A 66 6.97 10.49 19.01
C PHE A 66 7.39 11.85 19.59
N GLY A 67 6.66 12.36 20.58
CA GLY A 67 6.91 13.66 21.18
C GLY A 67 6.40 14.82 20.31
N GLN A 68 6.31 16.03 20.90
CA GLN A 68 5.79 17.24 20.23
C GLN A 68 6.76 17.83 19.19
N HIS A 69 7.65 17.05 18.60
CA HIS A 69 8.72 17.59 17.75
C HIS A 69 8.29 17.74 16.29
N ALA A 70 8.14 19.01 15.92
CA ALA A 70 8.40 19.59 14.58
C ALA A 70 7.67 19.03 13.35
N PHE A 71 6.94 17.92 13.42
CA PHE A 71 6.18 17.39 12.29
C PHE A 71 4.69 17.74 12.43
N PRO A 72 4.09 18.51 11.49
CA PRO A 72 2.69 18.93 11.56
C PRO A 72 1.73 17.81 11.12
N GLY A 73 1.86 16.63 11.73
CA GLY A 73 1.08 15.45 11.37
C GLY A 73 -0.41 15.62 11.63
N ASP A 74 -0.80 16.37 12.66
CA ASP A 74 -2.17 16.76 12.96
C ASP A 74 -2.85 17.39 11.75
N LYS A 75 -2.23 18.43 11.16
CA LYS A 75 -2.75 19.15 9.99
C LYS A 75 -2.87 18.25 8.76
N LYS A 76 -1.94 17.29 8.60
CA LYS A 76 -1.99 16.31 7.50
C LYS A 76 -3.19 15.38 7.66
N LEU A 77 -3.48 14.95 8.87
CA LEU A 77 -4.65 14.12 9.16
C LEU A 77 -5.96 14.90 9.01
N GLU A 78 -6.01 16.16 9.46
CA GLU A 78 -7.15 17.07 9.21
C GLU A 78 -7.39 17.25 7.69
N GLY A 79 -6.33 17.37 6.89
CA GLY A 79 -6.43 17.41 5.43
C GLY A 79 -7.05 16.15 4.83
N LEU A 80 -6.70 14.95 5.33
CA LEU A 80 -7.33 13.69 4.91
C LEU A 80 -8.82 13.63 5.29
N GLU A 81 -9.20 14.13 6.46
CA GLU A 81 -10.60 14.23 6.88
C GLU A 81 -11.38 15.15 5.95
N ALA A 82 -10.87 16.37 5.70
CA ALA A 82 -11.48 17.32 4.78
C ALA A 82 -11.59 16.77 3.35
N PHE A 83 -10.56 16.06 2.88
CA PHE A 83 -10.59 15.35 1.61
C PHE A 83 -11.71 14.30 1.55
N SER A 84 -11.87 13.49 2.58
CA SER A 84 -12.86 12.41 2.62
C SER A 84 -14.29 12.91 2.50
N THR A 85 -14.56 14.09 3.06
CA THR A 85 -15.89 14.73 3.03
C THR A 85 -16.13 15.59 1.78
N GLY A 86 -15.12 15.78 0.94
CA GLY A 86 -15.19 16.67 -0.22
C GLY A 86 -15.03 18.15 0.12
N ALA A 87 -14.69 18.49 1.38
CA ALA A 87 -14.53 19.89 1.83
C ALA A 87 -13.28 20.54 1.22
N GLU A 88 -12.20 19.77 1.06
CA GLU A 88 -10.94 20.26 0.50
C GLU A 88 -10.35 19.25 -0.48
N ALA A 89 -9.60 19.75 -1.45
CA ALA A 89 -8.77 18.96 -2.35
C ALA A 89 -7.34 18.87 -1.79
N LEU A 90 -6.70 17.72 -1.95
CA LEU A 90 -5.29 17.55 -1.62
C LEU A 90 -4.41 18.00 -2.80
N ASP A 91 -3.29 18.68 -2.49
CA ASP A 91 -2.27 19.02 -3.47
C ASP A 91 -1.29 17.84 -3.64
N PRO A 92 -1.24 17.19 -4.81
CA PRO A 92 -0.38 16.03 -5.04
C PRO A 92 1.11 16.34 -4.84
N GLN A 93 1.55 17.61 -4.94
CA GLN A 93 2.94 18.00 -4.79
C GLN A 93 3.39 18.10 -3.31
N THR A 94 2.45 18.24 -2.40
CA THR A 94 2.73 18.44 -0.98
C THR A 94 2.43 17.20 -0.12
N LEU A 95 1.97 16.12 -0.74
CA LEU A 95 1.68 14.86 -0.04
C LEU A 95 2.94 14.26 0.59
N THR A 96 2.82 13.88 1.84
CA THR A 96 3.86 13.18 2.59
C THR A 96 3.48 11.72 2.83
N ASN A 97 4.34 10.92 3.44
CA ASN A 97 4.04 9.52 3.72
C ASN A 97 2.81 9.35 4.63
N THR A 98 2.55 10.31 5.52
CA THR A 98 1.36 10.37 6.38
C THR A 98 0.06 10.32 5.59
N GLU A 99 0.04 10.93 4.40
CA GLU A 99 -1.11 10.97 3.50
C GLU A 99 -1.03 9.89 2.41
N LEU A 100 0.16 9.69 1.84
CA LEU A 100 0.37 8.73 0.73
C LEU A 100 0.05 7.29 1.11
N ALA A 101 0.43 6.87 2.33
CA ALA A 101 0.25 5.50 2.75
C ALA A 101 -1.23 5.12 2.92
N PRO A 102 -2.07 5.86 3.68
CA PRO A 102 -3.49 5.56 3.79
C PRO A 102 -4.24 5.76 2.46
N LEU A 103 -3.92 6.79 1.68
CA LEU A 103 -4.54 7.00 0.36
C LEU A 103 -4.27 5.84 -0.59
N THR A 104 -3.09 5.21 -0.51
CA THR A 104 -2.78 4.02 -1.30
C THR A 104 -3.71 2.85 -0.95
N ILE A 105 -3.93 2.58 0.35
CA ILE A 105 -4.88 1.52 0.77
C ILE A 105 -6.29 1.84 0.28
N VAL A 106 -6.73 3.09 0.47
CA VAL A 106 -8.07 3.53 0.05
C VAL A 106 -8.24 3.36 -1.46
N SER A 107 -7.28 3.82 -2.28
CA SER A 107 -7.32 3.66 -3.74
C SER A 107 -7.38 2.19 -4.16
N GLN A 108 -6.55 1.34 -3.57
CA GLN A 108 -6.54 -0.10 -3.86
C GLN A 108 -7.88 -0.76 -3.55
N VAL A 109 -8.52 -0.38 -2.45
CA VAL A 109 -9.82 -0.92 -2.07
C VAL A 109 -10.94 -0.39 -2.98
N VAL A 110 -10.89 0.90 -3.34
CA VAL A 110 -11.83 1.48 -4.32
C VAL A 110 -11.73 0.75 -5.66
N GLU A 111 -10.51 0.55 -6.18
CA GLU A 111 -10.28 -0.18 -7.43
C GLU A 111 -10.77 -1.64 -7.32
N PHE A 112 -10.50 -2.29 -6.19
CA PHE A 112 -10.98 -3.65 -5.93
C PHE A 112 -12.50 -3.73 -6.01
N PHE A 113 -13.23 -2.81 -5.36
CA PHE A 113 -14.68 -2.78 -5.44
C PHE A 113 -15.22 -2.45 -6.84
N GLN A 114 -14.58 -1.53 -7.55
CA GLN A 114 -14.96 -1.21 -8.93
C GLN A 114 -14.81 -2.43 -9.86
N GLN A 115 -13.77 -3.23 -9.66
CA GLN A 115 -13.53 -4.44 -10.45
C GLN A 115 -14.49 -5.57 -10.07
N THR A 116 -14.75 -5.78 -8.78
CA THR A 116 -15.58 -6.89 -8.30
C THR A 116 -17.07 -6.62 -8.45
N ASN A 117 -17.51 -5.37 -8.36
CA ASN A 117 -18.91 -4.97 -8.52
C ASN A 117 -19.31 -4.62 -9.97
N SER A 118 -18.39 -4.77 -10.93
CA SER A 118 -18.70 -4.56 -12.35
C SER A 118 -19.82 -5.50 -12.80
N PRO A 119 -20.79 -5.05 -13.64
CA PRO A 119 -21.88 -5.89 -14.13
C PRO A 119 -21.41 -7.16 -14.84
N SER A 120 -20.21 -7.12 -15.43
CA SER A 120 -19.56 -8.26 -16.09
C SER A 120 -18.78 -9.16 -15.12
N ASN A 121 -18.57 -8.76 -13.86
CA ASN A 121 -17.63 -9.38 -12.95
C ASN A 121 -18.10 -9.25 -11.49
N ARG A 122 -19.31 -9.77 -11.19
CA ARG A 122 -19.79 -9.78 -9.79
C ARG A 122 -19.14 -10.92 -9.03
N HIS A 123 -17.98 -10.62 -8.47
CA HIS A 123 -17.26 -11.57 -7.62
C HIS A 123 -17.45 -11.21 -6.14
N GLY A 124 -17.88 -12.19 -5.35
CA GLY A 124 -17.90 -12.06 -3.89
C GLY A 124 -16.47 -12.05 -3.32
N LEU A 125 -16.31 -11.62 -2.07
CA LEU A 125 -15.01 -11.63 -1.37
C LEU A 125 -14.43 -13.05 -1.25
N ASP A 126 -15.29 -14.05 -1.15
CA ASP A 126 -15.02 -15.48 -1.03
C ASP A 126 -14.56 -16.15 -2.34
N GLU A 127 -14.62 -15.44 -3.45
CA GLU A 127 -14.22 -15.98 -4.76
C GLU A 127 -12.72 -15.90 -5.03
N PHE A 128 -11.96 -15.24 -4.19
CA PHE A 128 -10.51 -15.16 -4.32
C PHE A 128 -9.82 -16.28 -3.54
N ASP A 129 -9.05 -17.12 -4.25
CA ASP A 129 -8.27 -18.19 -3.64
C ASP A 129 -7.03 -17.66 -2.89
N VAL A 130 -6.49 -16.52 -3.33
CA VAL A 130 -5.29 -15.88 -2.75
C VAL A 130 -5.39 -14.35 -2.83
N ALA A 131 -4.94 -13.69 -1.77
CA ALA A 131 -4.63 -12.27 -1.78
C ALA A 131 -3.11 -12.07 -1.62
N GLN A 132 -2.50 -11.29 -2.50
CA GLN A 132 -1.08 -10.98 -2.46
C GLN A 132 -0.88 -9.47 -2.50
N GLY A 133 -0.01 -8.96 -1.62
CA GLY A 133 0.33 -7.55 -1.54
C GLY A 133 1.83 -7.30 -1.53
N PHE A 134 2.25 -6.22 -2.17
CA PHE A 134 3.65 -5.78 -2.16
C PHE A 134 3.78 -4.45 -1.42
N CYS A 135 4.79 -4.33 -0.51
CA CYS A 135 5.02 -3.16 0.31
C CYS A 135 3.77 -2.84 1.17
N ILE A 136 3.24 -1.61 1.11
CA ILE A 136 2.03 -1.20 1.84
C ILE A 136 0.78 -2.00 1.39
N GLY A 137 0.76 -2.48 0.14
CA GLY A 137 -0.33 -3.33 -0.38
C GLY A 137 -0.47 -4.66 0.35
N PHE A 138 0.54 -5.07 1.14
CA PHE A 138 0.41 -6.21 2.05
C PHE A 138 -0.73 -6.01 3.06
N LEU A 139 -0.97 -4.78 3.51
CA LEU A 139 -2.06 -4.47 4.43
C LEU A 139 -3.43 -4.68 3.78
N SER A 140 -3.60 -4.27 2.50
CA SER A 140 -4.83 -4.53 1.74
C SER A 140 -5.05 -6.03 1.51
N ALA A 141 -3.97 -6.76 1.15
CA ALA A 141 -4.04 -8.21 0.97
C ALA A 141 -4.38 -8.95 2.28
N ALA A 142 -3.78 -8.54 3.39
CA ALA A 142 -4.06 -9.10 4.71
C ALA A 142 -5.51 -8.82 5.15
N ALA A 143 -6.02 -7.61 4.88
CA ALA A 143 -7.40 -7.24 5.17
C ALA A 143 -8.39 -8.13 4.42
N LEU A 144 -8.12 -8.43 3.13
CA LEU A 144 -8.95 -9.33 2.33
C LEU A 144 -8.83 -10.78 2.80
N ALA A 145 -7.60 -11.28 2.96
CA ALA A 145 -7.34 -12.68 3.31
C ALA A 145 -7.85 -13.08 4.70
N SER A 146 -7.97 -12.14 5.63
CA SER A 146 -8.47 -12.36 6.99
C SER A 146 -9.96 -12.10 7.16
N ALA A 147 -10.65 -11.65 6.12
CA ALA A 147 -12.08 -11.39 6.16
C ALA A 147 -12.88 -12.68 5.90
N THR A 148 -13.91 -12.91 6.70
CA THR A 148 -14.87 -14.01 6.51
C THR A 148 -16.16 -13.55 5.83
N ASP A 149 -16.40 -12.23 5.86
CA ASP A 149 -17.58 -11.59 5.30
C ASP A 149 -17.29 -10.11 4.99
N ARG A 150 -18.28 -9.41 4.46
CA ARG A 150 -18.19 -8.00 4.09
C ARG A 150 -17.87 -7.11 5.30
N ALA A 151 -18.52 -7.28 6.41
CA ALA A 151 -18.34 -6.45 7.60
C ALA A 151 -16.94 -6.65 8.20
N GLY A 152 -16.45 -7.89 8.23
CA GLY A 152 -15.07 -8.23 8.60
C GLY A 152 -14.06 -7.58 7.68
N PHE A 153 -14.30 -7.60 6.35
CA PHE A 153 -13.44 -6.92 5.39
C PHE A 153 -13.38 -5.41 5.63
N GLU A 154 -14.52 -4.74 5.80
CA GLU A 154 -14.59 -3.30 6.07
C GLU A 154 -13.83 -2.92 7.35
N THR A 155 -13.99 -3.73 8.41
CA THR A 155 -13.26 -3.55 9.66
C THR A 155 -11.76 -3.72 9.47
N ASN A 156 -11.34 -4.76 8.76
CA ASN A 156 -9.93 -5.05 8.51
C ASN A 156 -9.27 -3.96 7.65
N VAL A 157 -9.98 -3.47 6.62
CA VAL A 157 -9.51 -2.35 5.79
C VAL A 157 -9.38 -1.07 6.61
N SER A 158 -10.37 -0.76 7.48
CA SER A 158 -10.30 0.40 8.36
C SER A 158 -9.07 0.35 9.28
N ASN A 159 -8.74 -0.82 9.81
CA ASN A 159 -7.53 -1.04 10.58
C ASN A 159 -6.26 -0.93 9.71
N ALA A 160 -6.29 -1.43 8.47
CA ALA A 160 -5.19 -1.31 7.53
C ALA A 160 -4.89 0.17 7.18
N VAL A 161 -5.92 0.99 6.94
CA VAL A 161 -5.79 2.44 6.69
C VAL A 161 -5.15 3.13 7.89
N ARG A 162 -5.62 2.86 9.11
CA ARG A 162 -5.04 3.44 10.34
C ARG A 162 -3.59 3.01 10.54
N LEU A 163 -3.28 1.74 10.33
CA LEU A 163 -1.92 1.23 10.44
C LEU A 163 -1.00 1.84 9.38
N ALA A 164 -1.48 1.99 8.14
CA ALA A 164 -0.74 2.66 7.08
C ALA A 164 -0.44 4.13 7.44
N THR A 165 -1.41 4.83 8.04
CA THR A 165 -1.23 6.20 8.55
C THR A 165 -0.15 6.24 9.63
N CYS A 166 -0.19 5.35 10.61
CA CYS A 166 0.85 5.26 11.64
C CYS A 166 2.23 5.05 11.01
N ALA A 167 2.35 4.15 10.04
CA ALA A 167 3.61 3.90 9.34
C ALA A 167 4.10 5.16 8.59
N GLY A 168 3.19 5.87 7.91
CA GLY A 168 3.50 7.13 7.23
C GLY A 168 4.00 8.21 8.18
N VAL A 169 3.33 8.40 9.32
CA VAL A 169 3.74 9.35 10.38
C VAL A 169 5.14 9.02 10.91
N VAL A 170 5.43 7.74 11.17
CA VAL A 170 6.77 7.31 11.62
C VAL A 170 7.84 7.68 10.62
N VAL A 171 7.59 7.46 9.34
CA VAL A 171 8.55 7.79 8.27
C VAL A 171 8.77 9.29 8.20
N ASP A 172 7.70 10.09 8.16
CA ASP A 172 7.80 11.55 8.05
C ASP A 172 8.45 12.17 9.29
N ALA A 173 8.11 11.70 10.50
CA ALA A 173 8.74 12.14 11.74
C ALA A 173 10.24 11.82 11.76
N HIS A 174 10.63 10.64 11.26
CA HIS A 174 12.03 10.25 11.16
C HIS A 174 12.76 11.11 10.13
N GLU A 175 12.18 11.35 8.95
CA GLU A 175 12.77 12.20 7.92
C GLU A 175 12.92 13.65 8.37
N SER A 176 11.94 14.17 9.15
CA SER A 176 12.00 15.53 9.72
C SER A 176 13.08 15.69 10.80
N SER A 177 13.41 14.61 11.52
CA SER A 177 14.44 14.60 12.57
C SER A 177 15.86 14.54 12.01
N LEU A 178 16.03 14.19 10.74
CA LEU A 178 17.33 14.16 10.08
C LEU A 178 17.72 15.60 9.68
N GLU A 179 18.65 16.21 10.39
CA GLU A 179 19.21 17.54 10.11
C GLU A 179 19.84 17.68 8.71
N THR A 180 19.97 16.58 8.01
CA THR A 180 20.54 16.53 6.67
C THR A 180 19.48 16.18 5.65
N ARG A 181 19.43 16.95 4.55
CA ARG A 181 18.56 16.77 3.36
C ARG A 181 18.80 15.45 2.61
N ASN A 182 19.18 14.40 3.31
CA ASN A 182 19.43 13.09 2.74
C ASN A 182 18.12 12.32 2.61
N ARG A 183 17.44 12.51 1.48
CA ARG A 183 16.31 11.65 1.12
C ARG A 183 16.77 10.20 1.06
N THR A 184 16.17 9.35 1.87
CA THR A 184 16.32 7.91 1.74
C THR A 184 15.60 7.46 0.47
N ILE A 185 16.36 7.02 -0.53
CA ILE A 185 15.78 6.42 -1.73
C ILE A 185 15.72 4.91 -1.50
N ALA A 186 14.52 4.35 -1.45
CA ALA A 186 14.34 2.91 -1.52
C ALA A 186 14.24 2.49 -3.00
N LEU A 187 15.18 1.65 -3.45
CA LEU A 187 15.17 1.11 -4.79
C LEU A 187 14.74 -0.36 -4.75
N CYS A 188 13.67 -0.68 -5.48
CA CYS A 188 13.24 -2.06 -5.70
C CYS A 188 13.84 -2.56 -7.01
N VAL A 189 14.70 -3.57 -6.94
CA VAL A 189 15.33 -4.19 -8.12
C VAL A 189 14.72 -5.56 -8.36
N ARG A 190 14.08 -5.74 -9.52
CA ARG A 190 13.58 -7.04 -9.97
C ARG A 190 14.70 -7.77 -10.72
N LEU A 191 15.13 -8.89 -10.17
CA LEU A 191 16.12 -9.75 -10.81
C LEU A 191 15.42 -10.75 -11.76
N LYS A 192 15.94 -10.89 -12.98
CA LYS A 192 15.41 -11.86 -13.95
C LYS A 192 15.98 -13.26 -13.70
N LYS A 193 17.20 -13.34 -13.18
CA LYS A 193 17.91 -14.61 -12.90
C LYS A 193 18.57 -14.51 -11.53
N ALA A 194 18.74 -15.65 -10.87
CA ALA A 194 19.44 -15.72 -9.58
C ALA A 194 20.90 -15.19 -9.66
N ALA A 195 21.58 -15.39 -10.78
CA ALA A 195 22.93 -14.88 -11.04
C ALA A 195 22.99 -13.33 -11.08
N ASP A 196 21.89 -12.65 -11.40
CA ASP A 196 21.84 -11.18 -11.43
C ASP A 196 22.00 -10.59 -10.02
N ARG A 197 21.73 -11.38 -8.98
CA ARG A 197 21.91 -11.00 -7.58
C ARG A 197 23.39 -10.68 -7.27
N GLU A 198 24.29 -11.55 -7.68
CA GLU A 198 25.73 -11.36 -7.45
C GLU A 198 26.24 -10.09 -8.14
N LEU A 199 25.72 -9.82 -9.36
CA LEU A 199 26.06 -8.61 -10.09
C LEU A 199 25.60 -7.34 -9.35
N VAL A 200 24.36 -7.34 -8.81
CA VAL A 200 23.85 -6.22 -8.02
C VAL A 200 24.64 -6.04 -6.73
N GLU A 201 24.97 -7.14 -6.03
CA GLU A 201 25.79 -7.10 -4.82
C GLU A 201 27.20 -6.55 -5.11
N MET A 202 27.83 -6.97 -6.21
CA MET A 202 29.12 -6.42 -6.66
C MET A 202 29.04 -4.92 -6.99
N CYS A 203 27.95 -4.49 -7.64
CA CYS A 203 27.75 -3.06 -7.93
C CYS A 203 27.62 -2.26 -6.63
N LEU A 204 26.89 -2.77 -5.65
CA LEU A 204 26.70 -2.12 -4.34
C LEU A 204 28.01 -2.06 -3.54
N ASP A 205 28.85 -3.09 -3.61
CA ASP A 205 30.14 -3.12 -2.91
C ASP A 205 31.14 -2.07 -3.44
N ARG A 206 30.97 -1.63 -4.70
CA ARG A 206 31.76 -0.56 -5.31
C ARG A 206 31.35 0.85 -4.82
N PHE A 207 30.22 0.97 -4.14
CA PHE A 207 29.76 2.24 -3.56
C PHE A 207 29.94 2.23 -2.04
N PRO A 208 31.14 2.58 -1.52
CA PRO A 208 31.50 2.42 -0.10
C PRO A 208 30.65 3.27 0.87
N ARG A 209 29.82 4.18 0.35
CA ARG A 209 28.94 5.05 1.16
C ARG A 209 27.52 4.49 1.34
N VAL A 210 27.20 3.34 0.72
CA VAL A 210 25.90 2.67 0.93
C VAL A 210 26.00 1.84 2.21
N ARG A 211 25.37 2.31 3.29
CA ARG A 211 25.22 1.48 4.50
C ARG A 211 24.33 0.29 4.13
N LYS A 212 24.94 -0.91 4.08
CA LYS A 212 24.20 -2.18 3.95
C LYS A 212 23.22 -2.30 5.10
N ARG A 213 21.96 -1.90 4.94
CA ARG A 213 20.88 -2.36 5.80
C ARG A 213 20.37 -3.67 5.23
N ARG A 214 20.25 -4.67 6.10
CA ARG A 214 19.88 -6.07 5.89
C ARG A 214 19.03 -6.30 4.64
N VAL A 215 19.57 -7.08 3.73
CA VAL A 215 18.81 -7.76 2.68
C VAL A 215 17.90 -8.77 3.38
N MET A 216 16.62 -8.50 3.46
CA MET A 216 15.65 -9.52 3.87
C MET A 216 15.38 -10.41 2.67
N SER A 217 15.99 -11.60 2.66
CA SER A 217 15.66 -12.63 1.70
C SER A 217 14.41 -13.36 2.19
N LEU A 218 13.29 -13.13 1.52
CA LEU A 218 12.12 -14.01 1.68
C LEU A 218 12.37 -15.29 0.87
N PRO A 219 12.12 -16.48 1.44
CA PRO A 219 12.29 -17.74 0.74
C PRO A 219 11.09 -18.00 -0.18
N CYS A 220 11.03 -17.32 -1.32
CA CYS A 220 10.05 -17.63 -2.37
C CYS A 220 10.75 -17.71 -3.72
N GLN A 221 10.68 -18.88 -4.33
CA GLN A 221 11.14 -19.12 -5.69
C GLN A 221 10.13 -18.58 -6.71
N PRO A 222 10.56 -18.08 -7.87
CA PRO A 222 11.85 -17.50 -8.31
C PRO A 222 11.82 -15.95 -8.46
N ILE A 223 11.10 -15.25 -7.60
CA ILE A 223 11.07 -13.78 -7.58
C ILE A 223 11.88 -13.33 -6.38
N VAL A 224 13.14 -12.97 -6.59
CA VAL A 224 13.96 -12.35 -5.56
C VAL A 224 13.69 -10.85 -5.63
N THR A 225 12.96 -10.32 -4.68
CA THR A 225 12.80 -8.88 -4.49
C THR A 225 13.87 -8.41 -3.52
N LEU A 226 14.82 -7.63 -4.00
CA LEU A 226 15.86 -7.00 -3.18
C LEU A 226 15.40 -5.57 -2.88
N THR A 227 15.06 -5.26 -1.62
CA THR A 227 14.80 -3.89 -1.20
C THR A 227 16.12 -3.28 -0.70
N LEU A 228 16.66 -2.35 -1.46
CA LEU A 228 17.90 -1.64 -1.14
C LEU A 228 17.54 -0.22 -0.70
N GLY A 229 17.87 0.09 0.54
CA GLY A 229 17.88 1.49 0.99
C GLY A 229 19.19 2.17 0.53
N LEU A 230 19.10 3.06 -0.43
CA LEU A 230 20.24 3.86 -0.89
C LEU A 230 20.18 5.23 -0.22
N HIS A 231 21.12 5.53 0.67
CA HIS A 231 21.36 6.88 1.16
C HIS A 231 22.30 7.59 0.18
N ILE A 232 21.77 8.47 -0.65
CA ILE A 232 22.58 9.33 -1.50
C ILE A 232 22.91 10.59 -0.69
N LEU A 233 24.15 10.70 -0.24
CA LEU A 233 24.69 11.95 0.30
C LEU A 233 25.06 12.85 -0.88
N HIS A 234 24.26 13.87 -1.15
CA HIS A 234 24.71 14.97 -2.00
C HIS A 234 25.59 15.91 -1.16
N TYR A 235 26.89 15.94 -1.45
CA TYR A 235 27.73 17.06 -1.07
C TYR A 235 27.54 18.14 -2.15
N GLY A 236 27.00 19.30 -1.75
CA GLY A 236 27.10 20.56 -2.47
C GLY A 236 28.37 21.26 -2.04
#